data_daa3e7770653a47d49c6e736ff3cc9b0
#
_entry.id   daa3e7770653a47d49c6e736ff3cc9b0
#
_cell.length_a   1.000
_cell.length_b   1.000
_cell.length_c   1.000
_cell.angle_alpha   90.00
_cell.angle_beta   90.00
_cell.angle_gamma   90.00
#
_symmetry.space_group_name_H-M   'P 1'
#
loop_
_entity.id
_entity.type
_entity.pdbx_description
1 polymer ?
#
loop_
_entity_poly.entity_id
_entity_poly.type
_entity_poly.pdbx_seq_one_letter_code
_entity_poly.pdbx_strand_id
1 'polypeptide(L)'
;MALVAVVLTAAAVAVVLCGLIATRMGSEFIPSLNEGDFAIQALRIPGTSLTQSVAMQQQLEATLKAKFPEIERIFARTGTAEIASDPMPPNISDGYIMLKPQSQWPEPRKSRDELLAAVQEVVGKIPGNNYEFSQPIQLRFNELISGVRSDVAVKIFGD
;
A
#
# COMPACT_ATOMS: atom_id res chain seq x y z
N MET A 1 54.83 -18.54 -11.49
CA MET A 1 54.66 -17.54 -10.39
C MET A 1 53.82 -16.35 -10.83
N ALA A 2 54.15 -15.63 -11.89
CA ALA A 2 53.37 -14.44 -12.33
C ALA A 2 51.92 -14.72 -12.69
N LEU A 3 51.62 -15.81 -13.41
CA LEU A 3 50.24 -16.18 -13.76
C LEU A 3 49.40 -16.47 -12.51
N VAL A 4 49.95 -17.16 -11.52
CA VAL A 4 49.21 -17.45 -10.27
C VAL A 4 48.90 -16.16 -9.50
N ALA A 5 49.88 -15.21 -9.44
CA ALA A 5 49.64 -13.94 -8.80
C ALA A 5 48.54 -13.12 -9.50
N VAL A 6 48.52 -13.10 -10.83
CA VAL A 6 47.46 -12.41 -11.62
C VAL A 6 46.08 -13.04 -11.35
N VAL A 7 45.99 -14.36 -11.33
CA VAL A 7 44.71 -15.06 -11.06
C VAL A 7 44.20 -14.77 -9.65
N LEU A 8 45.10 -14.84 -8.65
CA LEU A 8 44.72 -14.54 -7.26
C LEU A 8 44.27 -13.08 -7.06
N THR A 9 44.98 -12.14 -7.70
CA THR A 9 44.59 -10.70 -7.66
C THR A 9 43.25 -10.48 -8.30
N ALA A 10 43.00 -11.07 -9.48
CA ALA A 10 41.71 -10.98 -10.19
C ALA A 10 40.57 -11.58 -9.33
N ALA A 11 40.78 -12.73 -8.71
CA ALA A 11 39.82 -13.34 -7.81
C ALA A 11 39.52 -12.47 -6.59
N ALA A 12 40.55 -11.89 -5.97
CA ALA A 12 40.37 -10.98 -4.83
C ALA A 12 39.56 -9.74 -5.22
N VAL A 13 39.89 -9.12 -6.36
CA VAL A 13 39.13 -7.99 -6.91
C VAL A 13 37.65 -8.37 -7.18
N ALA A 14 37.42 -9.52 -7.79
CA ALA A 14 36.05 -9.99 -8.04
C ALA A 14 35.25 -10.19 -6.74
N VAL A 15 35.84 -10.79 -5.71
CA VAL A 15 35.19 -10.97 -4.40
C VAL A 15 34.84 -9.62 -3.76
N VAL A 16 35.75 -8.65 -3.80
CA VAL A 16 35.51 -7.30 -3.27
C VAL A 16 34.38 -6.60 -4.04
N LEU A 17 34.39 -6.68 -5.37
CA LEU A 17 33.33 -6.11 -6.20
C LEU A 17 31.98 -6.77 -5.92
N CYS A 18 31.90 -8.09 -5.83
CA CYS A 18 30.67 -8.81 -5.47
C CYS A 18 30.18 -8.39 -4.07
N GLY A 19 31.06 -8.26 -3.10
CA GLY A 19 30.70 -7.77 -1.78
C GLY A 19 30.13 -6.35 -1.81
N LEU A 20 30.73 -5.43 -2.56
CA LEU A 20 30.25 -4.07 -2.73
C LEU A 20 28.88 -4.04 -3.45
N ILE A 21 28.67 -4.88 -4.46
CA ILE A 21 27.38 -5.01 -5.15
C ILE A 21 26.33 -5.55 -4.17
N ALA A 22 26.66 -6.58 -3.41
CA ALA A 22 25.75 -7.18 -2.43
C ALA A 22 25.25 -6.19 -1.38
N THR A 23 26.11 -5.25 -0.93
CA THR A 23 25.69 -4.18 0.01
C THR A 23 24.75 -3.15 -0.61
N ARG A 24 24.68 -3.10 -1.95
CA ARG A 24 23.80 -2.22 -2.72
C ARG A 24 22.51 -2.91 -3.17
N MET A 25 22.44 -4.22 -3.02
CA MET A 25 21.22 -4.98 -3.31
C MET A 25 20.23 -4.79 -2.16
N GLY A 26 19.00 -4.41 -2.48
CA GLY A 26 17.92 -4.34 -1.49
C GLY A 26 17.60 -5.74 -0.97
N SER A 27 17.13 -5.83 0.26
CA SER A 27 16.68 -7.07 0.92
C SER A 27 15.15 -7.25 0.82
N GLU A 28 14.51 -6.62 -0.15
CA GLU A 28 13.07 -6.78 -0.34
C GLU A 28 12.76 -8.21 -0.80
N PHE A 29 12.00 -8.92 0.03
CA PHE A 29 11.56 -10.28 -0.29
C PHE A 29 10.59 -10.30 -1.48
N ILE A 30 9.82 -9.23 -1.63
CA ILE A 30 8.90 -9.01 -2.75
C ILE A 30 9.14 -7.59 -3.27
N PRO A 31 9.61 -7.44 -4.51
CA PRO A 31 9.74 -6.12 -5.09
C PRO A 31 8.36 -5.46 -5.20
N SER A 32 8.27 -4.21 -4.77
CA SER A 32 7.07 -3.40 -4.92
C SER A 32 6.78 -3.20 -6.41
N LEU A 33 5.81 -3.93 -6.93
CA LEU A 33 5.31 -3.74 -8.30
C LEU A 33 4.44 -2.47 -8.32
N ASN A 34 4.58 -1.67 -9.37
CA ASN A 34 3.63 -0.58 -9.59
C ASN A 34 2.36 -1.17 -10.22
N GLU A 35 1.33 -1.35 -9.41
CA GLU A 35 0.06 -1.97 -9.82
C GLU A 35 -0.87 -0.99 -10.53
N GLY A 36 -0.48 0.29 -10.63
CA GLY A 36 -1.31 1.32 -11.26
C GLY A 36 -2.36 1.92 -10.33
N ASP A 37 -3.04 1.12 -9.53
CA ASP A 37 -4.12 1.50 -8.63
C ASP A 37 -3.65 1.68 -7.18
N PHE A 38 -4.53 2.26 -6.32
CA PHE A 38 -4.28 2.36 -4.89
C PHE A 38 -5.27 1.51 -4.10
N ALA A 39 -4.79 0.90 -3.02
CA ALA A 39 -5.63 0.38 -1.96
C ALA A 39 -5.57 1.33 -0.76
N ILE A 40 -6.72 1.55 -0.14
CA ILE A 40 -6.86 2.38 1.06
C ILE A 40 -7.63 1.59 2.11
N GLN A 41 -7.05 1.45 3.28
CA GLN A 41 -7.76 0.91 4.43
C GLN A 41 -8.18 2.05 5.35
N ALA A 42 -9.47 2.11 5.67
CA ALA A 42 -10.01 3.07 6.63
C ALA A 42 -10.32 2.36 7.95
N LEU A 43 -9.59 2.75 9.00
CA LEU A 43 -9.74 2.23 10.35
C LEU A 43 -10.44 3.27 11.22
N ARG A 44 -11.56 2.90 11.79
CA ARG A 44 -12.37 3.74 12.67
C ARG A 44 -12.22 3.28 14.13
N ILE A 45 -12.73 4.09 15.04
CA ILE A 45 -12.74 3.74 16.47
C ILE A 45 -13.45 2.39 16.66
N PRO A 46 -12.86 1.44 17.43
CA PRO A 46 -13.53 0.20 17.79
C PRO A 46 -14.91 0.47 18.39
N GLY A 47 -15.92 -0.28 17.94
CA GLY A 47 -17.31 -0.06 18.36
C GLY A 47 -18.11 0.84 17.40
N THR A 48 -17.51 1.42 16.37
CA THR A 48 -18.26 2.10 15.30
C THR A 48 -19.20 1.09 14.61
N SER A 49 -20.48 1.43 14.53
CA SER A 49 -21.48 0.56 13.90
C SER A 49 -21.24 0.43 12.40
N LEU A 50 -21.73 -0.67 11.82
CA LEU A 50 -21.63 -0.88 10.35
C LEU A 50 -22.30 0.27 9.58
N THR A 51 -23.48 0.70 10.00
CA THR A 51 -24.20 1.82 9.35
C THR A 51 -23.39 3.10 9.33
N GLN A 52 -22.77 3.45 10.48
CA GLN A 52 -21.92 4.63 10.57
C GLN A 52 -20.66 4.46 9.72
N SER A 53 -20.04 3.30 9.72
CA SER A 53 -18.85 3.01 8.91
C SER A 53 -19.14 3.12 7.42
N VAL A 54 -20.28 2.62 6.97
CA VAL A 54 -20.72 2.74 5.56
C VAL A 54 -20.96 4.20 5.20
N ALA A 55 -21.62 5.00 6.05
CA ALA A 55 -21.85 6.42 5.80
C ALA A 55 -20.52 7.20 5.68
N MET A 56 -19.56 6.95 6.58
CA MET A 56 -18.24 7.56 6.55
C MET A 56 -17.46 7.15 5.30
N GLN A 57 -17.58 5.89 4.89
CA GLN A 57 -16.94 5.37 3.68
C GLN A 57 -17.51 6.04 2.41
N GLN A 58 -18.83 6.17 2.31
CA GLN A 58 -19.49 6.87 1.20
C GLN A 58 -19.06 8.35 1.12
N GLN A 59 -18.93 9.02 2.26
CA GLN A 59 -18.43 10.40 2.30
C GLN A 59 -16.98 10.49 1.80
N LEU A 60 -16.12 9.55 2.18
CA LEU A 60 -14.75 9.45 1.70
C LEU A 60 -14.71 9.29 0.17
N GLU A 61 -15.44 8.31 -0.35
CA GLU A 61 -15.51 8.02 -1.79
C GLU A 61 -16.03 9.21 -2.60
N ALA A 62 -17.10 9.84 -2.13
CA ALA A 62 -17.66 11.04 -2.77
C ALA A 62 -16.65 12.20 -2.78
N THR A 63 -15.92 12.40 -1.67
CA THR A 63 -14.90 13.46 -1.56
C THR A 63 -13.74 13.22 -2.52
N LEU A 64 -13.24 12.00 -2.59
CA LEU A 64 -12.14 11.65 -3.47
C LEU A 64 -12.55 11.76 -4.94
N LYS A 65 -13.72 11.23 -5.31
CA LYS A 65 -14.22 11.28 -6.68
C LYS A 65 -14.48 12.72 -7.16
N ALA A 66 -14.90 13.60 -6.26
CA ALA A 66 -15.13 15.01 -6.59
C ALA A 66 -13.82 15.81 -6.78
N LYS A 67 -12.74 15.44 -6.06
CA LYS A 67 -11.49 16.17 -6.07
C LYS A 67 -10.45 15.67 -7.06
N PHE A 68 -10.53 14.41 -7.44
CA PHE A 68 -9.51 13.74 -8.26
C PHE A 68 -10.13 13.20 -9.56
N PRO A 69 -10.08 13.95 -10.64
CA PRO A 69 -10.58 13.50 -11.96
C PRO A 69 -9.77 12.34 -12.55
N GLU A 70 -8.58 12.07 -12.00
CA GLU A 70 -7.73 10.91 -12.33
C GLU A 70 -8.37 9.58 -11.89
N ILE A 71 -9.31 9.63 -10.95
CA ILE A 71 -9.99 8.44 -10.42
C ILE A 71 -11.12 8.03 -11.36
N GLU A 72 -11.07 6.78 -11.81
CA GLU A 72 -12.14 6.18 -12.62
C GLU A 72 -13.29 5.73 -11.71
N ARG A 73 -12.98 4.92 -10.70
CA ARG A 73 -13.97 4.43 -9.72
C ARG A 73 -13.34 4.13 -8.38
N ILE A 74 -14.17 4.19 -7.34
CA ILE A 74 -13.81 3.76 -5.99
C ILE A 74 -14.88 2.79 -5.53
N PHE A 75 -14.48 1.76 -4.82
CA PHE A 75 -15.38 0.85 -4.13
C PHE A 75 -14.69 0.31 -2.89
N ALA A 76 -15.48 -0.07 -1.89
CA ALA A 76 -14.95 -0.62 -0.66
C ALA A 76 -15.81 -1.76 -0.12
N ARG A 77 -15.15 -2.64 0.62
CA ARG A 77 -15.77 -3.63 1.48
C ARG A 77 -15.73 -3.12 2.91
N THR A 78 -16.84 -3.10 3.61
CA THR A 78 -16.95 -2.68 5.01
C THR A 78 -17.60 -3.78 5.83
N GLY A 79 -16.91 -4.21 6.90
CA GLY A 79 -17.41 -5.30 7.74
C GLY A 79 -17.42 -6.67 7.07
N THR A 80 -18.02 -7.63 7.73
CA THR A 80 -18.06 -9.03 7.33
C THR A 80 -19.35 -9.33 6.53
N ALA A 81 -19.23 -10.05 5.42
CA ALA A 81 -20.37 -10.62 4.71
C ALA A 81 -21.03 -11.76 5.50
N GLU A 82 -22.29 -12.08 5.21
CA GLU A 82 -23.02 -13.19 5.85
C GLU A 82 -22.29 -14.52 5.75
N ILE A 83 -21.65 -14.77 4.60
CA ILE A 83 -20.78 -15.94 4.38
C ILE A 83 -19.37 -15.39 4.12
N ALA A 84 -18.55 -15.33 5.16
CA ALA A 84 -17.23 -14.75 5.06
C ALA A 84 -16.14 -15.79 5.28
N SER A 85 -15.25 -15.89 4.31
CA SER A 85 -13.95 -16.57 4.45
C SER A 85 -12.92 -15.70 5.17
N ASP A 86 -13.19 -14.39 5.30
CA ASP A 86 -12.29 -13.37 5.87
C ASP A 86 -13.12 -12.38 6.71
N PRO A 87 -13.30 -12.68 8.03
CA PRO A 87 -14.07 -11.83 8.90
C PRO A 87 -13.36 -10.51 9.16
N MET A 88 -14.06 -9.39 8.92
CA MET A 88 -13.56 -8.04 9.14
C MET A 88 -14.50 -7.30 10.11
N PRO A 89 -13.99 -6.65 11.15
CA PRO A 89 -14.84 -5.90 12.09
C PRO A 89 -15.54 -4.72 11.38
N PRO A 90 -16.73 -4.30 11.85
CA PRO A 90 -17.55 -3.29 11.17
C PRO A 90 -16.91 -1.89 11.10
N ASN A 91 -15.91 -1.62 11.93
CA ASN A 91 -15.18 -0.36 11.95
C ASN A 91 -14.05 -0.26 10.91
N ILE A 92 -13.81 -1.31 10.13
CA ILE A 92 -12.76 -1.35 9.10
C ILE A 92 -13.41 -1.40 7.71
N SER A 93 -12.79 -0.68 6.76
CA SER A 93 -13.13 -0.75 5.35
C SER A 93 -11.88 -0.90 4.50
N ASP A 94 -11.90 -1.86 3.58
CA ASP A 94 -10.89 -2.02 2.54
C ASP A 94 -11.42 -1.40 1.25
N GLY A 95 -10.81 -0.31 0.83
CA GLY A 95 -11.17 0.43 -0.36
C GLY A 95 -10.16 0.25 -1.48
N TYR A 96 -10.65 0.32 -2.70
CA TYR A 96 -9.86 0.25 -3.92
C TYR A 96 -10.14 1.48 -4.76
N ILE A 97 -9.09 2.20 -5.11
CA ILE A 97 -9.14 3.41 -5.92
C ILE A 97 -8.55 3.07 -7.29
N MET A 98 -9.43 2.84 -8.26
CA MET A 98 -9.05 2.54 -9.62
C MET A 98 -8.78 3.82 -10.38
N LEU A 99 -7.60 3.92 -10.98
CA LEU A 99 -7.17 5.09 -11.72
C LEU A 99 -7.44 4.96 -13.21
N LYS A 100 -7.74 6.08 -13.86
CA LYS A 100 -7.77 6.15 -15.32
C LYS A 100 -6.37 5.94 -15.89
N PRO A 101 -6.24 5.49 -17.16
CA PRO A 101 -4.96 5.52 -17.86
C PRO A 101 -4.34 6.91 -17.79
N GLN A 102 -3.02 7.00 -17.57
CA GLN A 102 -2.32 8.28 -17.44
C GLN A 102 -2.52 9.22 -18.63
N SER A 103 -2.80 8.67 -19.82
CA SER A 103 -3.11 9.47 -21.00
C SER A 103 -4.39 10.31 -20.89
N GLN A 104 -5.27 9.95 -19.97
CA GLN A 104 -6.55 10.64 -19.70
C GLN A 104 -6.49 11.56 -18.48
N TRP A 105 -5.33 11.68 -17.84
CA TRP A 105 -5.17 12.57 -16.69
C TRP A 105 -5.13 14.02 -17.13
N PRO A 106 -5.68 14.96 -16.32
CA PRO A 106 -5.62 16.40 -16.62
C PRO A 106 -4.19 16.92 -16.68
N GLU A 107 -3.99 17.94 -17.51
CA GLU A 107 -2.70 18.66 -17.57
C GLU A 107 -2.68 19.82 -16.54
N PRO A 108 -1.54 20.08 -15.86
CA PRO A 108 -0.29 19.31 -15.92
C PRO A 108 -0.42 17.96 -15.22
N ARG A 109 0.09 16.92 -15.86
CA ARG A 109 0.00 15.55 -15.32
C ARG A 109 0.83 15.41 -14.06
N LYS A 110 0.20 14.96 -13.00
CA LYS A 110 0.90 14.55 -11.79
C LYS A 110 1.60 13.21 -11.99
N SER A 111 2.71 13.02 -11.29
CA SER A 111 3.23 11.67 -11.09
C SER A 111 2.28 10.88 -10.19
N ARG A 112 2.42 9.54 -10.19
CA ARG A 112 1.62 8.68 -9.32
C ARG A 112 1.84 9.00 -7.84
N ASP A 113 3.10 9.28 -7.45
CA ASP A 113 3.46 9.59 -6.07
C ASP A 113 2.92 10.95 -5.64
N GLU A 114 2.91 11.94 -6.52
CA GLU A 114 2.26 13.24 -6.27
C GLU A 114 0.75 13.09 -6.12
N LEU A 115 0.11 12.23 -6.93
CA LEU A 115 -1.31 11.94 -6.80
C LEU A 115 -1.60 11.24 -5.47
N LEU A 116 -0.79 10.25 -5.08
CA LEU A 116 -0.92 9.57 -3.81
C LEU A 116 -0.78 10.53 -2.64
N ALA A 117 0.24 11.39 -2.65
CA ALA A 117 0.44 12.40 -1.60
C ALA A 117 -0.75 13.38 -1.50
N ALA A 118 -1.28 13.82 -2.64
CA ALA A 118 -2.46 14.67 -2.67
C ALA A 118 -3.72 13.97 -2.13
N VAL A 119 -3.91 12.69 -2.44
CA VAL A 119 -5.00 11.88 -1.89
C VAL A 119 -4.84 11.74 -0.38
N GLN A 120 -3.64 11.41 0.11
CA GLN A 120 -3.33 11.31 1.55
C GLN A 120 -3.61 12.61 2.29
N GLU A 121 -3.24 13.76 1.72
CA GLU A 121 -3.53 15.07 2.31
C GLU A 121 -5.04 15.32 2.44
N VAL A 122 -5.81 14.97 1.42
CA VAL A 122 -7.27 15.16 1.42
C VAL A 122 -7.96 14.27 2.44
N VAL A 123 -7.61 12.97 2.48
CA VAL A 123 -8.24 12.04 3.42
C VAL A 123 -7.83 12.31 4.86
N GLY A 124 -6.59 12.76 5.10
CA GLY A 124 -6.12 13.16 6.42
C GLY A 124 -6.90 14.31 7.06
N LYS A 125 -7.65 15.08 6.25
CA LYS A 125 -8.54 16.14 6.72
C LYS A 125 -9.96 15.64 7.05
N ILE A 126 -10.28 14.37 6.76
CA ILE A 126 -11.58 13.76 7.07
C ILE A 126 -11.49 13.17 8.48
N PRO A 127 -12.24 13.70 9.46
CA PRO A 127 -12.12 13.24 10.84
C PRO A 127 -12.71 11.84 11.05
N GLY A 128 -12.25 11.16 12.10
CA GLY A 128 -12.83 9.90 12.56
C GLY A 128 -12.31 8.63 11.89
N ASN A 129 -11.32 8.75 11.01
CA ASN A 129 -10.65 7.61 10.38
C ASN A 129 -9.13 7.72 10.54
N ASN A 130 -8.49 6.58 10.67
CA ASN A 130 -7.08 6.40 10.34
C ASN A 130 -6.99 5.74 8.97
N TYR A 131 -6.01 6.12 8.18
CA TYR A 131 -5.89 5.60 6.82
C TYR A 131 -4.52 4.96 6.59
N GLU A 132 -4.54 3.76 6.04
CA GLU A 132 -3.35 3.08 5.54
C GLU A 132 -3.46 2.96 4.02
N PHE A 133 -2.34 3.24 3.32
CA PHE A 133 -2.28 3.15 1.87
C PHE A 133 -1.34 2.03 1.44
N SER A 134 -1.76 1.29 0.46
CA SER A 134 -1.00 0.21 -0.16
C SER A 134 -1.39 0.08 -1.64
N GLN A 135 -1.07 -1.04 -2.22
CA GLN A 135 -1.52 -1.42 -3.54
C GLN A 135 -2.38 -2.68 -3.44
N PRO A 136 -3.32 -2.91 -4.37
CA PRO A 136 -4.31 -4.00 -4.27
C PRO A 136 -3.69 -5.39 -4.06
N ILE A 137 -2.69 -5.78 -4.84
CA ILE A 137 -2.03 -7.08 -4.71
C ILE A 137 -1.13 -7.10 -3.46
N GLN A 138 -0.39 -6.03 -3.20
CA GLN A 138 0.45 -5.90 -2.01
C GLN A 138 -0.37 -6.04 -0.73
N LEU A 139 -1.53 -5.38 -0.65
CA LEU A 139 -2.45 -5.50 0.48
C LEU A 139 -2.83 -6.97 0.72
N ARG A 140 -3.26 -7.65 -0.35
CA ARG A 140 -3.68 -9.06 -0.26
C ARG A 140 -2.54 -9.99 0.10
N PHE A 141 -1.34 -9.70 -0.40
CA PHE A 141 -0.16 -10.50 -0.14
C PHE A 141 0.29 -10.38 1.32
N ASN A 142 0.28 -9.16 1.88
CA ASN A 142 0.60 -8.91 3.27
C ASN A 142 -0.38 -9.62 4.21
N GLU A 143 -1.67 -9.63 3.90
CA GLU A 143 -2.68 -10.38 4.64
C GLU A 143 -2.38 -11.90 4.68
N LEU A 144 -1.98 -12.47 3.55
CA LEU A 144 -1.75 -13.91 3.43
C LEU A 144 -0.46 -14.37 4.11
N ILE A 145 0.61 -13.56 4.09
CA ILE A 145 1.92 -13.97 4.63
C ILE A 145 2.04 -13.66 6.12
N SER A 146 1.70 -12.45 6.52
CA SER A 146 1.98 -11.97 7.88
C SER A 146 0.74 -11.85 8.76
N GLY A 147 -0.44 -12.00 8.19
CA GLY A 147 -1.71 -11.77 8.91
C GLY A 147 -1.87 -10.32 9.39
N VAL A 148 -1.02 -9.42 8.89
CA VAL A 148 -1.07 -7.97 9.10
C VAL A 148 -1.06 -7.28 7.75
N ARG A 149 -1.67 -6.10 7.68
CA ARG A 149 -1.90 -5.38 6.43
C ARG A 149 -0.85 -4.32 6.14
N SER A 150 0.05 -4.09 7.09
CA SER A 150 1.16 -3.13 7.02
C SER A 150 2.52 -3.81 7.13
N ASP A 151 3.56 -3.13 6.68
CA ASP A 151 4.94 -3.63 6.71
C ASP A 151 5.48 -3.84 8.13
N VAL A 152 4.87 -3.20 9.13
CA VAL A 152 5.26 -3.31 10.53
C VAL A 152 4.02 -3.50 11.41
N ALA A 153 4.03 -4.52 12.27
CA ALA A 153 3.00 -4.74 13.27
C ALA A 153 3.59 -4.73 14.68
N VAL A 154 2.99 -3.94 15.58
CA VAL A 154 3.31 -3.94 17.00
C VAL A 154 2.17 -4.61 17.75
N LYS A 155 2.44 -5.76 18.36
CA LYS A 155 1.48 -6.47 19.21
C LYS A 155 1.76 -6.14 20.66
N ILE A 156 0.75 -5.58 21.35
CA ILE A 156 0.81 -5.27 22.78
C ILE A 156 -0.04 -6.30 23.49
N PHE A 157 0.56 -7.03 24.42
CA PHE A 157 -0.13 -7.97 25.29
C PHE A 157 -0.22 -7.33 26.68
N GLY A 158 -1.40 -7.36 27.28
CA GLY A 158 -1.65 -6.92 28.66
C GLY A 158 -2.48 -7.97 29.39
N ASP A 159 -2.35 -8.01 30.72
CA ASP A 159 -3.20 -8.80 31.61
C ASP A 159 -4.57 -8.14 31.74
#